data_a3e0c763ad09ea816241b4846b51382c
#
_entry.id   a3e0c763ad09ea816241b4846b51382c
#
_cell.length_a   1.000
_cell.length_b   1.000
_cell.length_c   1.000
_cell.angle_alpha   90.00
_cell.angle_beta   90.00
_cell.angle_gamma   90.00
#
_symmetry.space_group_name_H-M   'P 1'
#
loop_
_entity.id
_entity.type
_entity.pdbx_description
1 polymer ?
#
loop_
_entity_poly.entity_id
_entity_poly.type
_entity_poly.pdbx_seq_one_letter_code
_entity_poly.pdbx_strand_id
1 'polypeptide(L)'
;MPYAPSVHPEPELREWVASVLVPSGGVTVAEVNGQVVGVMATAHSERVSWVNQMAVDPALVNQGIGTLLLAQAMRTLALPIHLYTFQANAGARRFYERHGFVPTEFTDGQANEEHCPDVLYELQARAEA
;
A
#
# COMPACT_ATOMS: atom_id res chain seq x y z
N MET A 1 5.09 -7.74 -22.34
CA MET A 1 5.19 -8.13 -21.74
C MET A 1 5.05 -8.67 -21.43
N PRO A 2 5.07 -8.84 -21.51
CA PRO A 2 5.19 -9.52 -21.02
C PRO A 2 5.06 -10.01 -19.89
N TYR A 3 4.58 -9.82 -19.31
CA TYR A 3 4.29 -10.30 -18.22
C TYR A 3 3.18 -11.09 -18.49
N ALA A 4 3.33 -12.19 -18.76
CA ALA A 4 2.26 -13.10 -18.86
C ALA A 4 2.04 -13.58 -17.46
N PRO A 5 1.04 -13.14 -16.78
CA PRO A 5 0.91 -13.47 -15.38
C PRO A 5 0.83 -14.96 -15.15
N SER A 6 0.36 -15.68 -16.09
CA SER A 6 0.24 -17.12 -15.93
C SER A 6 1.58 -17.85 -15.98
N VAL A 7 2.63 -17.16 -16.38
CA VAL A 7 3.94 -17.78 -16.53
C VAL A 7 4.67 -17.87 -15.21
N HIS A 8 4.44 -16.93 -14.34
CA HIS A 8 5.15 -16.88 -13.05
C HIS A 8 4.21 -17.22 -11.92
N PRO A 9 4.49 -18.28 -11.17
CA PRO A 9 3.72 -18.55 -9.97
C PRO A 9 3.80 -17.37 -9.02
N GLU A 10 2.73 -17.11 -8.34
CA GLU A 10 2.67 -15.99 -7.42
C GLU A 10 3.78 -16.01 -6.35
N PRO A 11 4.09 -17.16 -5.72
CA PRO A 11 5.17 -17.16 -4.75
C PRO A 11 6.50 -16.74 -5.33
N GLU A 12 6.75 -17.12 -6.58
CA GLU A 12 8.01 -16.76 -7.22
C GLU A 12 8.07 -15.26 -7.48
N LEU A 13 6.99 -14.67 -7.94
CA LEU A 13 6.94 -13.25 -8.15
C LEU A 13 7.12 -12.50 -6.83
N ARG A 14 6.53 -12.99 -5.77
CA ARG A 14 6.68 -12.38 -4.46
C ARG A 14 8.12 -12.38 -3.99
N GLU A 15 8.83 -13.45 -4.23
CA GLU A 15 10.24 -13.51 -3.86
C GLU A 15 11.04 -12.47 -4.60
N TRP A 16 10.77 -12.28 -5.87
CA TRP A 16 11.45 -11.26 -6.64
C TRP A 16 11.22 -9.88 -6.05
N VAL A 17 9.97 -9.54 -5.78
CA VAL A 17 9.65 -8.22 -5.25
C VAL A 17 10.24 -8.06 -3.87
N ALA A 18 10.15 -9.08 -3.04
CA ALA A 18 10.66 -8.97 -1.69
C ALA A 18 12.17 -8.75 -1.66
N SER A 19 12.89 -9.30 -2.63
CA SER A 19 14.34 -9.17 -2.66
C SER A 19 14.81 -7.83 -3.19
N VAL A 20 13.92 -7.01 -3.74
CA VAL A 20 14.30 -5.74 -4.32
C VAL A 20 13.48 -4.57 -3.79
N LEU A 21 12.94 -4.69 -2.60
CA LEU A 21 12.35 -3.53 -1.94
C LEU A 21 13.47 -2.64 -1.46
N VAL A 22 13.39 -1.37 -1.81
CA VAL A 22 14.44 -0.40 -1.54
C VAL A 22 13.86 0.76 -0.75
N PRO A 23 14.02 0.76 0.57
CA PRO A 23 13.56 1.90 1.39
C PRO A 23 14.59 3.02 1.32
N SER A 24 14.09 4.24 1.26
CA SER A 24 14.98 5.39 1.19
C SER A 24 14.21 6.64 1.63
N GLY A 25 14.46 7.08 2.88
CA GLY A 25 13.95 8.37 3.33
C GLY A 25 12.44 8.54 3.24
N GLY A 26 11.69 7.54 3.66
CA GLY A 26 10.23 7.64 3.63
C GLY A 26 9.61 7.17 2.33
N VAL A 27 10.41 6.70 1.38
CA VAL A 27 9.92 6.14 0.14
C VAL A 27 10.47 4.74 -0.01
N THR A 28 9.60 3.78 -0.33
CA THR A 28 10.02 2.42 -0.64
C THR A 28 9.57 2.11 -2.06
N VAL A 29 10.49 1.64 -2.88
CA VAL A 29 10.14 1.23 -4.24
C VAL A 29 10.27 -0.28 -4.33
N ALA A 30 9.44 -0.86 -5.18
CA ALA A 30 9.53 -2.26 -5.54
C ALA A 30 10.05 -2.33 -6.96
N GLU A 31 11.12 -3.10 -7.16
CA GLU A 31 11.74 -3.22 -8.48
C GLU A 31 11.74 -4.66 -8.92
N VAL A 32 11.52 -4.85 -10.20
CA VAL A 32 11.66 -6.16 -10.83
C VAL A 32 12.54 -5.95 -12.07
N ASN A 33 13.65 -6.68 -12.12
CA ASN A 33 14.61 -6.56 -13.23
C ASN A 33 15.04 -5.12 -13.48
N GLY A 34 15.25 -4.37 -12.39
CA GLY A 34 15.70 -3.00 -12.50
C GLY A 34 14.64 -1.98 -12.82
N GLN A 35 13.38 -2.40 -12.95
CA GLN A 35 12.29 -1.48 -13.21
C GLN A 35 11.46 -1.28 -11.98
N VAL A 36 11.11 -0.03 -11.69
CA VAL A 36 10.24 0.28 -10.58
C VAL A 36 8.81 -0.09 -10.97
N VAL A 37 8.21 -1.00 -10.20
CA VAL A 37 6.85 -1.48 -10.46
C VAL A 37 5.89 -1.09 -9.34
N GLY A 38 6.39 -0.50 -8.26
CA GLY A 38 5.53 -0.02 -7.19
C GLY A 38 6.27 0.98 -6.35
N VAL A 39 5.53 1.86 -5.69
CA VAL A 39 6.11 2.86 -4.82
C VAL A 39 5.18 3.09 -3.64
N MET A 40 5.77 3.35 -2.48
CA MET A 40 5.01 3.68 -1.28
C MET A 40 5.74 4.81 -0.59
N ALA A 41 5.00 5.89 -0.28
CA ALA A 41 5.55 7.02 0.47
C ALA A 41 4.94 7.01 1.86
N THR A 42 5.79 7.14 2.87
CA THR A 42 5.35 7.11 4.26
C THR A 42 5.91 8.31 5.00
N ALA A 43 5.29 8.64 6.12
CA ALA A 43 5.74 9.73 6.96
C ALA A 43 5.32 9.44 8.40
N HIS A 44 5.92 10.15 9.32
CA HIS A 44 5.54 10.05 10.73
C HIS A 44 5.30 11.47 11.23
N SER A 45 4.16 11.70 11.84
CA SER A 45 3.79 13.02 12.34
C SER A 45 3.11 12.84 13.70
N GLU A 46 3.65 13.52 14.70
CA GLU A 46 3.16 13.44 16.06
C GLU A 46 3.20 11.97 16.51
N ARG A 47 2.10 11.34 16.71
CA ARG A 47 2.09 9.96 17.19
C ARG A 47 1.50 9.00 16.18
N VAL A 48 1.49 9.41 14.92
CA VAL A 48 0.83 8.64 13.88
C VAL A 48 1.77 8.44 12.72
N SER A 49 1.81 7.23 12.21
CA SER A 49 2.52 6.94 10.97
C SER A 49 1.51 7.03 9.83
N TRP A 50 1.97 7.51 8.68
CA TRP A 50 1.11 7.72 7.52
C TRP A 50 1.64 6.97 6.33
N VAL A 51 0.74 6.28 5.61
CA VAL A 51 1.03 5.85 4.25
C VAL A 51 0.37 6.90 3.36
N ASN A 52 1.20 7.81 2.84
CA ASN A 52 0.70 8.96 2.08
C ASN A 52 0.38 8.60 0.65
N GLN A 53 1.07 7.60 0.11
CA GLN A 53 0.86 7.22 -1.27
C GLN A 53 1.31 5.78 -1.46
N MET A 54 0.57 5.04 -2.25
CA MET A 54 0.95 3.72 -2.68
C MET A 54 0.43 3.53 -4.09
N ALA A 55 1.32 3.16 -5.00
CA ALA A 55 0.97 2.95 -6.40
C ALA A 55 1.68 1.73 -6.91
N VAL A 56 0.99 0.94 -7.72
CA VAL A 56 1.53 -0.27 -8.32
C VAL A 56 1.25 -0.17 -9.82
N ASP A 57 2.23 -0.60 -10.62
CA ASP A 57 2.06 -0.64 -12.06
C ASP A 57 0.74 -1.34 -12.38
N PRO A 58 -0.15 -0.70 -13.16
CA PRO A 58 -1.46 -1.29 -13.44
C PRO A 58 -1.39 -2.67 -14.06
N ALA A 59 -0.34 -2.96 -14.80
CA ALA A 59 -0.18 -4.27 -15.42
C ALA A 59 0.11 -5.35 -14.38
N LEU A 60 0.47 -4.97 -13.16
CA LEU A 60 0.90 -5.90 -12.13
C LEU A 60 0.01 -5.90 -10.90
N VAL A 61 -1.13 -5.25 -10.94
CA VAL A 61 -2.04 -5.31 -9.80
C VAL A 61 -2.49 -6.75 -9.61
N ASN A 62 -2.76 -7.11 -8.36
CA ASN A 62 -3.13 -8.48 -7.99
C ASN A 62 -1.99 -9.48 -8.12
N GLN A 63 -0.75 -9.00 -8.22
CA GLN A 63 0.43 -9.88 -8.25
C GLN A 63 1.17 -9.87 -6.92
N GLY A 64 0.60 -9.24 -5.90
CA GLY A 64 1.20 -9.26 -4.57
C GLY A 64 2.15 -8.11 -4.27
N ILE A 65 2.37 -7.21 -5.22
CA ILE A 65 3.31 -6.10 -5.00
C ILE A 65 2.77 -5.15 -3.93
N GLY A 66 1.49 -4.77 -4.03
CA GLY A 66 0.89 -3.91 -3.02
C GLY A 66 0.92 -4.55 -1.64
N THR A 67 0.69 -5.86 -1.58
CA THR A 67 0.73 -6.58 -0.31
C THR A 67 2.13 -6.53 0.30
N LEU A 68 3.16 -6.68 -0.53
CA LEU A 68 4.54 -6.62 -0.01
C LEU A 68 4.90 -5.23 0.47
N LEU A 69 4.48 -4.20 -0.26
CA LEU A 69 4.73 -2.83 0.18
C LEU A 69 4.00 -2.54 1.48
N LEU A 70 2.73 -2.91 1.57
CA LEU A 70 1.97 -2.66 2.78
C LEU A 70 2.51 -3.46 3.96
N ALA A 71 2.94 -4.69 3.71
CA ALA A 71 3.55 -5.51 4.77
C ALA A 71 4.83 -4.86 5.29
N GLN A 72 5.61 -4.24 4.41
CA GLN A 72 6.79 -3.51 4.84
C GLN A 72 6.42 -2.38 5.79
N ALA A 73 5.39 -1.59 5.44
CA ALA A 73 4.92 -0.52 6.31
C ALA A 73 4.45 -1.07 7.64
N MET A 74 3.70 -2.18 7.62
CA MET A 74 3.17 -2.76 8.84
C MET A 74 4.26 -3.30 9.75
N ARG A 75 5.40 -3.69 9.18
CA ARG A 75 6.53 -4.17 9.99
C ARG A 75 7.39 -3.05 10.53
N THR A 76 7.50 -1.95 9.79
CA THR A 76 8.52 -0.95 10.09
C THR A 76 7.98 0.34 10.68
N LEU A 77 6.71 0.66 10.44
CA LEU A 77 6.14 1.90 10.96
C LEU A 77 5.58 1.70 12.36
N ALA A 78 5.69 2.75 13.17
CA ALA A 78 5.08 2.74 14.50
C ALA A 78 3.56 2.81 14.35
N LEU A 79 2.86 2.08 15.21
CA LEU A 79 1.40 2.12 15.25
C LEU A 79 0.92 3.33 16.04
N PRO A 80 -0.22 3.88 15.73
CA PRO A 80 -1.13 3.46 14.66
C PRO A 80 -0.66 3.94 13.29
N ILE A 81 -1.13 3.26 12.24
CA ILE A 81 -0.84 3.64 10.87
C ILE A 81 -2.13 4.15 10.24
N HIS A 82 -2.07 5.31 9.63
CA HIS A 82 -3.22 5.93 8.99
C HIS A 82 -3.00 6.05 7.49
N LEU A 83 -4.08 5.98 6.74
CA LEU A 83 -4.05 6.28 5.31
C LEU A 83 -5.44 6.71 4.86
N TYR A 84 -5.47 7.45 3.74
CA TYR A 84 -6.72 7.83 3.11
C TYR A 84 -6.86 7.11 1.78
N THR A 85 -8.08 6.77 1.41
CA THR A 85 -8.40 6.33 0.06
C THR A 85 -9.77 6.88 -0.31
N PHE A 86 -10.05 7.01 -1.61
CA PHE A 86 -11.33 7.54 -2.02
C PHE A 86 -12.43 6.53 -1.74
N GLN A 87 -13.59 7.02 -1.33
CA GLN A 87 -14.72 6.15 -1.02
C GLN A 87 -15.14 5.33 -2.22
N ALA A 88 -14.99 5.89 -3.42
CA ALA A 88 -15.39 5.18 -4.63
C ALA A 88 -14.43 4.07 -5.04
N ASN A 89 -13.25 4.03 -4.44
CA ASN A 89 -12.25 3.02 -4.80
C ASN A 89 -12.49 1.75 -3.99
N ALA A 90 -13.48 0.96 -4.43
CA ALA A 90 -13.89 -0.23 -3.71
C ALA A 90 -12.77 -1.26 -3.61
N GLY A 91 -11.94 -1.35 -4.65
CA GLY A 91 -10.84 -2.31 -4.64
C GLY A 91 -9.80 -1.97 -3.57
N ALA A 92 -9.44 -0.70 -3.47
CA ALA A 92 -8.49 -0.27 -2.45
C ALA A 92 -9.06 -0.46 -1.07
N ARG A 93 -10.35 -0.14 -0.89
CA ARG A 93 -10.99 -0.31 0.40
C ARG A 93 -10.95 -1.76 0.85
N ARG A 94 -11.31 -2.68 -0.05
CA ARG A 94 -11.26 -4.11 0.28
C ARG A 94 -9.83 -4.55 0.60
N PHE A 95 -8.86 -4.02 -0.14
CA PHE A 95 -7.46 -4.36 0.07
C PHE A 95 -7.01 -3.97 1.48
N TYR A 96 -7.29 -2.73 1.89
CA TYR A 96 -6.86 -2.29 3.22
C TYR A 96 -7.63 -3.02 4.33
N GLU A 97 -8.93 -3.23 4.14
CA GLU A 97 -9.72 -3.94 5.15
C GLU A 97 -9.27 -5.38 5.31
N ARG A 98 -8.85 -6.00 4.22
CA ARG A 98 -8.34 -7.35 4.28
C ARG A 98 -7.05 -7.45 5.09
N HIS A 99 -6.32 -6.36 5.17
CA HIS A 99 -5.06 -6.33 5.91
C HIS A 99 -5.22 -5.78 7.33
N GLY A 100 -6.45 -5.63 7.79
CA GLY A 100 -6.70 -5.27 9.17
C GLY A 100 -6.94 -3.79 9.42
N PHE A 101 -6.88 -2.96 8.40
CA PHE A 101 -7.23 -1.55 8.54
C PHE A 101 -8.73 -1.41 8.65
N VAL A 102 -9.17 -0.47 9.49
CA VAL A 102 -10.59 -0.22 9.67
C VAL A 102 -10.90 1.23 9.31
N PRO A 103 -12.05 1.48 8.67
CA PRO A 103 -12.44 2.85 8.37
C PRO A 103 -12.86 3.57 9.64
N THR A 104 -12.33 4.75 9.85
CA THR A 104 -12.61 5.52 11.07
C THR A 104 -13.32 6.83 10.78
N GLU A 105 -13.17 7.39 9.58
CA GLU A 105 -13.79 8.66 9.28
C GLU A 105 -14.07 8.75 7.80
N PHE A 106 -15.31 9.06 7.44
CA PHE A 106 -15.70 9.29 6.06
C PHE A 106 -15.85 10.79 5.86
N THR A 107 -15.22 11.32 4.82
CA THR A 107 -15.28 12.75 4.55
C THR A 107 -16.00 13.01 3.24
N ASP A 108 -16.46 14.25 3.06
CA ASP A 108 -17.13 14.63 1.82
C ASP A 108 -16.16 15.14 0.76
N GLY A 109 -14.85 15.14 1.05
CA GLY A 109 -13.85 15.54 0.08
C GLY A 109 -13.59 17.02 0.00
N GLN A 110 -14.24 17.83 0.84
CA GLN A 110 -14.06 19.29 0.75
C GLN A 110 -12.65 19.72 1.07
N ALA A 111 -11.97 18.95 1.91
CA ALA A 111 -10.64 19.32 2.36
C ALA A 111 -9.52 18.79 1.49
N ASN A 112 -9.79 17.90 0.53
CA ASN A 112 -8.71 17.38 -0.31
C ASN A 112 -8.71 18.07 -1.66
N GLU A 113 -7.54 18.00 -2.32
CA GLU A 113 -7.35 18.71 -3.59
C GLU A 113 -8.29 18.24 -4.68
N GLU A 114 -8.62 16.96 -4.67
CA GLU A 114 -9.45 16.38 -5.71
C GLU A 114 -10.93 16.65 -5.48
N HIS A 115 -11.29 17.12 -4.30
CA HIS A 115 -12.70 17.34 -3.92
C HIS A 115 -13.52 16.07 -4.09
N CYS A 116 -12.92 14.91 -3.81
CA CYS A 116 -13.60 13.63 -3.88
C CYS A 116 -13.75 13.04 -2.49
N PRO A 117 -14.93 12.52 -2.15
CA PRO A 117 -15.11 11.90 -0.84
C PRO A 117 -14.08 10.82 -0.59
N ASP A 118 -13.44 10.87 0.58
CA ASP A 118 -12.47 9.87 0.95
C ASP A 118 -12.78 9.28 2.31
N VAL A 119 -11.99 8.32 2.72
CA VAL A 119 -12.17 7.63 3.99
C VAL A 119 -10.80 7.45 4.63
N LEU A 120 -10.75 7.75 5.92
CA LEU A 120 -9.54 7.54 6.72
C LEU A 120 -9.57 6.13 7.29
N TYR A 121 -8.50 5.39 7.03
CA TYR A 121 -8.32 4.04 7.56
C TYR A 121 -7.23 4.05 8.62
N GLU A 122 -7.39 3.18 9.59
CA GLU A 122 -6.44 3.09 10.68
C GLU A 122 -6.11 1.65 11.00
N LEU A 123 -4.82 1.38 11.22
CA LEU A 123 -4.36 0.11 11.75
C LEU A 123 -3.83 0.36 13.16
N GLN A 124 -4.47 -0.22 14.17
CA GLN A 124 -4.10 0.00 15.57
C GLN A 124 -3.20 -1.09 16.10
N ALA A 125 -3.26 -2.28 15.54
CA ALA A 125 -2.49 -3.41 16.02
C ALA A 125 -2.08 -4.27 14.84
N ARG A 126 -0.91 -4.88 14.94
CA ARG A 126 -0.47 -5.78 13.89
C ARG A 126 -1.30 -7.04 13.91
N ALA A 127 -1.53 -7.59 12.71
CA ALA A 127 -2.25 -8.84 12.61
C ALA A 127 -1.44 -9.93 13.29
N GLU A 128 -2.14 -10.80 14.01
CA GLU A 128 -1.51 -11.97 14.59
C GLU A 128 -1.19 -12.96 13.51
N ALA A 129 -0.02 -13.53 13.58
CA ALA A 129 0.39 -14.49 12.58
C ALA A 129 -0.30 -15.83 12.79
#